data_6e2e5e9dda9713c695087844cae57d5f
#
_entry.id   6e2e5e9dda9713c695087844cae57d5f
#
_cell.length_a   1.000
_cell.length_b   1.000
_cell.length_c   1.000
_cell.angle_alpha   90.00
_cell.angle_beta   90.00
_cell.angle_gamma   90.00
#
_symmetry.space_group_name_H-M   'P 1'
#
loop_
_entity.id
_entity.type
_entity.pdbx_description
1 polymer ?
#
loop_
_entity_poly.entity_id
_entity_poly.type
_entity_poly.pdbx_seq_one_letter_code
_entity_poly.pdbx_strand_id
1 'polypeptide(L)'
;MTVAYPRKQRNAMGAREILAHVVRDREIHLITLNRYRYSEQRSCKELTDVIEQLDGEPPELVRDLSRHISDEARHSMWLTDLLVDLGQNVGTPPGISYIDEFDRLLDKEQYDPKRNPDDSIIAGLVAINVTEKRGCEFFSAHIHALKQAPQTAENVKIRETIEKIFPEEAGHVRWSNRWLAQIANKSPEHRQKVEQAKRKYVAIEQAAYESGGDIMLGAELRRVTRLVDIANTMPMWERPQYLMERLPMALLAPDLQKTRVDVAQRAWNRDPQAFVEKLVPMFLNGLNTIEKKPATKPKA
;
A
#
# COMPACT_ATOMS: atom_id res chain seq x y z
N MET A 1 -6.40 24.74 -16.58
CA MET A 1 -5.02 24.75 -16.05
C MET A 1 -4.75 23.41 -15.43
N THR A 2 -3.80 22.64 -15.94
CA THR A 2 -3.37 21.38 -15.34
C THR A 2 -2.68 21.69 -14.02
N VAL A 3 -3.22 21.19 -12.91
CA VAL A 3 -2.55 21.26 -11.61
C VAL A 3 -1.22 20.52 -11.74
N ALA A 4 -0.11 21.26 -11.64
CA ALA A 4 1.22 20.63 -11.60
C ALA A 4 1.31 19.85 -10.29
N TYR A 5 1.22 18.53 -10.37
CA TYR A 5 1.56 17.66 -9.24
C TYR A 5 3.00 17.95 -8.79
N PRO A 6 3.29 17.92 -7.47
CA PRO A 6 4.66 18.06 -7.01
C PRO A 6 5.53 17.08 -7.80
N ARG A 7 6.61 17.57 -8.40
CA ARG A 7 7.53 16.73 -9.17
C ARG A 7 8.02 15.62 -8.25
N LYS A 8 7.90 14.37 -8.71
CA LYS A 8 8.50 13.21 -8.04
C LYS A 8 9.89 13.61 -7.54
N GLN A 9 10.18 13.37 -6.27
CA GLN A 9 11.53 13.58 -5.77
C GLN A 9 12.48 12.79 -6.66
N ARG A 10 13.52 13.44 -7.18
CA ARG A 10 14.42 12.88 -8.23
C ARG A 10 15.08 11.55 -7.87
N ASN A 11 14.98 11.10 -6.63
CA ASN A 11 15.65 9.92 -6.08
C ASN A 11 14.70 8.84 -5.58
N ALA A 12 13.39 8.98 -5.73
CA ALA A 12 12.45 7.89 -5.38
C ALA A 12 12.36 6.91 -6.56
N MET A 13 12.53 5.61 -6.31
CA MET A 13 12.24 4.59 -7.31
C MET A 13 10.78 4.70 -7.73
N GLY A 14 10.53 4.73 -9.05
CA GLY A 14 9.17 4.68 -9.57
C GLY A 14 8.55 3.29 -9.39
N ALA A 15 7.23 3.20 -9.46
CA ALA A 15 6.52 1.91 -9.35
C ALA A 15 7.06 0.85 -10.32
N ARG A 16 7.49 1.24 -11.53
CA ARG A 16 8.08 0.33 -12.52
C ARG A 16 9.38 -0.32 -12.04
N GLU A 17 10.26 0.47 -11.45
CA GLU A 17 11.54 -0.03 -10.93
C GLU A 17 11.31 -0.95 -9.75
N ILE A 18 10.46 -0.55 -8.81
CA ILE A 18 10.10 -1.37 -7.64
C ILE A 18 9.54 -2.72 -8.09
N LEU A 19 8.56 -2.73 -8.97
CA LEU A 19 7.88 -3.95 -9.38
C LEU A 19 8.72 -4.84 -10.29
N ALA A 20 9.65 -4.27 -11.07
CA ALA A 20 10.65 -5.06 -11.78
C ALA A 20 11.55 -5.88 -10.83
N HIS A 21 11.79 -5.39 -9.61
CA HIS A 21 12.50 -6.15 -8.57
C HIS A 21 11.57 -7.10 -7.81
N VAL A 22 10.37 -6.66 -7.47
CA VAL A 22 9.37 -7.45 -6.74
C VAL A 22 9.08 -8.78 -7.43
N VAL A 23 8.84 -8.78 -8.73
CA VAL A 23 8.51 -10.01 -9.49
C VAL A 23 9.66 -11.01 -9.58
N ARG A 24 10.88 -10.61 -9.24
CA ARG A 24 12.09 -11.46 -9.24
C ARG A 24 12.33 -12.17 -7.89
N ASP A 25 11.67 -11.72 -6.83
CA ASP A 25 11.76 -12.30 -5.49
C ASP A 25 10.36 -12.79 -5.06
N ARG A 26 10.16 -14.10 -5.09
CA ARG A 26 8.85 -14.73 -4.85
C ARG A 26 8.25 -14.31 -3.50
N GLU A 27 9.06 -14.20 -2.45
CA GLU A 27 8.58 -13.85 -1.11
C GLU A 27 8.06 -12.41 -1.09
N ILE A 28 8.85 -11.46 -1.61
CA ILE A 28 8.45 -10.05 -1.73
C ILE A 28 7.22 -9.92 -2.63
N HIS A 29 7.15 -10.68 -3.71
CA HIS A 29 6.03 -10.69 -4.63
C HIS A 29 4.72 -11.10 -3.94
N LEU A 30 4.74 -12.19 -3.18
CA LEU A 30 3.56 -12.68 -2.45
C LEU A 30 3.14 -11.72 -1.33
N ILE A 31 4.08 -11.08 -0.63
CA ILE A 31 3.78 -10.02 0.35
C ILE A 31 3.11 -8.83 -0.36
N THR A 32 3.60 -8.45 -1.53
CA THR A 32 3.03 -7.35 -2.31
C THR A 32 1.59 -7.64 -2.74
N LEU A 33 1.32 -8.86 -3.22
CA LEU A 33 -0.04 -9.29 -3.55
C LEU A 33 -0.97 -9.29 -2.33
N ASN A 34 -0.48 -9.75 -1.17
CA ASN A 34 -1.28 -9.70 0.05
C ASN A 34 -1.53 -8.26 0.53
N ARG A 35 -0.62 -7.33 0.26
CA ARG A 35 -0.85 -5.89 0.52
C ARG A 35 -1.90 -5.31 -0.41
N TYR A 36 -1.94 -5.69 -1.69
CA TYR A 36 -3.05 -5.32 -2.58
C TYR A 36 -4.37 -5.83 -2.00
N ARG A 37 -4.48 -7.14 -1.76
CA ARG A 37 -5.68 -7.73 -1.17
C ARG A 37 -6.14 -7.00 0.11
N TYR A 38 -5.20 -6.65 0.98
CA TYR A 38 -5.49 -5.96 2.23
C TYR A 38 -5.98 -4.53 1.99
N SER A 39 -5.39 -3.80 1.02
CA SER A 39 -5.85 -2.47 0.64
C SER A 39 -7.28 -2.51 0.11
N GLU A 40 -7.60 -3.41 -0.84
CA GLU A 40 -8.96 -3.59 -1.37
C GLU A 40 -9.98 -3.88 -0.24
N GLN A 41 -9.61 -4.75 0.70
CA GLN A 41 -10.45 -5.03 1.86
C GLN A 41 -10.68 -3.80 2.73
N ARG A 42 -9.65 -2.97 2.94
CA ARG A 42 -9.74 -1.74 3.73
C ARG A 42 -10.59 -0.68 3.03
N SER A 43 -10.44 -0.55 1.70
CA SER A 43 -11.21 0.38 0.88
C SER A 43 -12.73 0.17 1.04
N CYS A 44 -13.19 -1.06 1.17
CA CYS A 44 -14.62 -1.34 1.42
C CYS A 44 -15.16 -0.60 2.66
N LYS A 45 -14.40 -0.60 3.76
CA LYS A 45 -14.81 0.10 4.99
C LYS A 45 -14.81 1.61 4.79
N GLU A 46 -13.74 2.14 4.23
CA GLU A 46 -13.56 3.58 4.05
C GLU A 46 -14.62 4.18 3.13
N LEU A 47 -14.95 3.48 2.05
CA LEU A 47 -16.04 3.87 1.14
C LEU A 47 -17.40 3.83 1.83
N THR A 48 -17.63 2.85 2.72
CA THR A 48 -18.86 2.76 3.52
C THR A 48 -18.96 3.95 4.48
N ASP A 49 -17.86 4.30 5.16
CA ASP A 49 -17.81 5.46 6.05
C ASP A 49 -18.15 6.78 5.30
N VAL A 50 -17.74 6.89 4.02
CA VAL A 50 -18.12 8.04 3.18
C VAL A 50 -19.60 8.03 2.84
N ILE A 51 -20.20 6.88 2.51
CA ILE A 51 -21.64 6.77 2.23
C ILE A 51 -22.47 7.16 3.45
N GLU A 52 -22.09 6.74 4.65
CA GLU A 52 -22.79 7.09 5.88
C GLU A 52 -22.82 8.59 6.12
N GLN A 53 -21.77 9.32 5.72
CA GLN A 53 -21.71 10.78 5.86
C GLN A 53 -22.60 11.53 4.86
N LEU A 54 -23.08 10.87 3.78
CA LEU A 54 -23.90 11.49 2.75
C LEU A 54 -25.38 11.57 3.14
N ASP A 55 -25.83 10.79 4.13
CA ASP A 55 -27.25 10.68 4.52
C ASP A 55 -28.19 10.45 3.32
N GLY A 56 -27.73 9.69 2.34
CA GLY A 56 -28.47 9.37 1.13
C GLY A 56 -28.38 10.38 -0.03
N GLU A 57 -27.74 11.52 0.17
CA GLU A 57 -27.70 12.60 -0.83
C GLU A 57 -26.26 12.98 -1.27
N PRO A 58 -25.99 13.17 -2.55
CA PRO A 58 -26.91 12.91 -3.67
C PRO A 58 -26.97 11.41 -4.02
N PRO A 59 -28.13 10.86 -4.40
CA PRO A 59 -28.30 9.42 -4.60
C PRO A 59 -27.42 8.84 -5.71
N GLU A 60 -27.02 9.64 -6.69
CA GLU A 60 -26.07 9.23 -7.72
C GLU A 60 -24.67 8.99 -7.16
N LEU A 61 -24.23 9.77 -6.19
CA LEU A 61 -22.94 9.57 -5.52
C LEU A 61 -22.98 8.32 -4.64
N VAL A 62 -24.06 8.13 -3.88
CA VAL A 62 -24.29 6.91 -3.09
C VAL A 62 -24.23 5.67 -3.98
N ARG A 63 -24.86 5.71 -5.15
CA ARG A 63 -24.82 4.60 -6.13
C ARG A 63 -23.41 4.35 -6.69
N ASP A 64 -22.67 5.42 -7.05
CA ASP A 64 -21.30 5.28 -7.58
C ASP A 64 -20.37 4.69 -6.51
N LEU A 65 -20.46 5.14 -5.25
CA LEU A 65 -19.72 4.58 -4.11
C LEU A 65 -20.11 3.13 -3.82
N SER A 66 -21.40 2.79 -3.83
CA SER A 66 -21.87 1.42 -3.60
C SER A 66 -21.35 0.46 -4.67
N ARG A 67 -21.29 0.90 -5.93
CA ARG A 67 -20.68 0.12 -7.01
C ARG A 67 -19.20 -0.09 -6.76
N HIS A 68 -18.48 0.97 -6.37
CA HIS A 68 -17.07 0.90 -6.03
C HIS A 68 -16.82 -0.12 -4.90
N ILE A 69 -17.58 -0.08 -3.80
CA ILE A 69 -17.50 -1.08 -2.72
C ILE A 69 -17.66 -2.52 -3.27
N SER A 70 -18.60 -2.72 -4.17
CA SER A 70 -18.82 -4.03 -4.80
C SER A 70 -17.60 -4.48 -5.61
N ASP A 71 -16.94 -3.58 -6.31
CA ASP A 71 -15.74 -3.86 -7.08
C ASP A 71 -14.58 -4.19 -6.13
N GLU A 72 -14.31 -3.38 -5.10
CA GLU A 72 -13.27 -3.60 -4.09
C GLU A 72 -13.41 -4.94 -3.35
N ALA A 73 -14.65 -5.30 -2.95
CA ALA A 73 -14.93 -6.59 -2.33
C ALA A 73 -14.60 -7.76 -3.27
N ARG A 74 -14.88 -7.60 -4.56
CA ARG A 74 -14.57 -8.58 -5.60
C ARG A 74 -13.08 -8.68 -5.88
N HIS A 75 -12.35 -7.55 -5.92
CA HIS A 75 -10.89 -7.50 -6.04
C HIS A 75 -10.22 -8.22 -4.88
N SER A 76 -10.64 -7.91 -3.66
CA SER A 76 -10.17 -8.58 -2.45
C SER A 76 -10.39 -10.10 -2.50
N MET A 77 -11.55 -10.55 -3.00
CA MET A 77 -11.86 -11.97 -3.19
C MET A 77 -10.90 -12.59 -4.22
N TRP A 78 -10.74 -12.01 -5.41
CA TRP A 78 -9.88 -12.57 -6.46
C TRP A 78 -8.41 -12.66 -6.01
N LEU A 79 -7.91 -11.65 -5.28
CA LEU A 79 -6.57 -11.68 -4.73
C LEU A 79 -6.43 -12.69 -3.59
N THR A 80 -7.49 -12.91 -2.80
CA THR A 80 -7.54 -13.97 -1.78
C THR A 80 -7.44 -15.35 -2.42
N ASP A 81 -8.26 -15.62 -3.43
CA ASP A 81 -8.26 -16.90 -4.15
C ASP A 81 -6.90 -17.15 -4.79
N LEU A 82 -6.32 -16.12 -5.43
CA LEU A 82 -4.98 -16.20 -6.01
C LEU A 82 -3.93 -16.58 -4.96
N LEU A 83 -3.92 -15.91 -3.79
CA LEU A 83 -2.94 -16.19 -2.73
C LEU A 83 -3.09 -17.58 -2.15
N VAL A 84 -4.31 -18.04 -1.95
CA VAL A 84 -4.62 -19.42 -1.49
C VAL A 84 -4.11 -20.45 -2.50
N ASP A 85 -4.37 -20.24 -3.78
CA ASP A 85 -3.89 -21.11 -4.86
C ASP A 85 -2.36 -21.15 -4.97
N LEU A 86 -1.69 -20.05 -4.58
CA LEU A 86 -0.24 -19.98 -4.49
C LEU A 86 0.33 -20.55 -3.16
N GLY A 87 -0.53 -21.14 -2.32
CA GLY A 87 -0.15 -21.75 -1.06
C GLY A 87 0.18 -20.75 0.06
N GLN A 88 -0.39 -19.54 0.01
CA GLN A 88 -0.15 -18.50 1.01
C GLN A 88 -1.30 -18.35 2.00
N ASN A 89 -0.96 -17.99 3.23
CA ASN A 89 -1.94 -17.55 4.20
C ASN A 89 -2.37 -16.12 3.91
N VAL A 90 -3.67 -15.87 3.94
CA VAL A 90 -4.29 -14.56 3.80
C VAL A 90 -4.54 -13.99 5.19
N GLY A 91 -3.68 -13.11 5.62
CA GLY A 91 -3.79 -12.41 6.91
C GLY A 91 -3.39 -10.95 6.76
N THR A 92 -3.20 -10.26 7.87
CA THR A 92 -2.57 -8.94 7.84
C THR A 92 -1.18 -9.07 7.22
N PRO A 93 -0.86 -8.34 6.15
CA PRO A 93 0.46 -8.41 5.54
C PRO A 93 1.52 -7.90 6.53
N PRO A 94 2.74 -8.44 6.48
CA PRO A 94 3.81 -7.99 7.35
C PRO A 94 4.24 -6.55 7.01
N GLY A 95 4.72 -5.83 8.04
CA GLY A 95 5.19 -4.46 7.92
C GLY A 95 4.05 -3.42 7.89
N ILE A 96 4.42 -2.16 7.68
CA ILE A 96 3.46 -1.07 7.55
C ILE A 96 2.92 -1.09 6.11
N SER A 97 1.62 -1.31 5.94
CA SER A 97 1.02 -1.22 4.62
C SER A 97 0.86 0.25 4.19
N TYR A 98 0.84 0.48 2.89
CA TYR A 98 0.57 1.80 2.31
C TYR A 98 -0.75 2.40 2.84
N ILE A 99 -1.80 1.59 2.87
CA ILE A 99 -3.12 2.06 3.29
C ILE A 99 -3.16 2.39 4.80
N ASP A 100 -2.52 1.58 5.65
CA ASP A 100 -2.46 1.88 7.09
C ASP A 100 -1.69 3.17 7.36
N GLU A 101 -0.62 3.44 6.61
CA GLU A 101 0.14 4.68 6.74
C GLU A 101 -0.64 5.88 6.19
N PHE A 102 -1.36 5.70 5.09
CA PHE A 102 -2.25 6.73 4.55
C PHE A 102 -3.32 7.11 5.57
N ASP A 103 -4.02 6.14 6.14
CA ASP A 103 -5.02 6.34 7.19
C ASP A 103 -4.42 7.05 8.42
N ARG A 104 -3.25 6.58 8.88
CA ARG A 104 -2.56 7.18 10.02
C ARG A 104 -2.25 8.66 9.80
N LEU A 105 -1.89 9.03 8.58
CA LEU A 105 -1.61 10.42 8.21
C LEU A 105 -2.89 11.25 8.07
N LEU A 106 -4.00 10.61 7.72
CA LEU A 106 -5.32 11.24 7.66
C LEU A 106 -5.93 11.45 9.04
N ASP A 107 -5.85 10.46 9.93
CA ASP A 107 -6.49 10.49 11.26
C ASP A 107 -6.13 11.72 12.11
N LYS A 108 -4.95 12.29 11.89
CA LYS A 108 -4.52 13.50 12.58
C LYS A 108 -5.29 14.75 12.15
N GLU A 109 -6.03 14.69 11.03
CA GLU A 109 -6.62 15.87 10.40
C GLU A 109 -8.10 15.72 9.99
N GLN A 110 -8.64 14.50 10.00
CA GLN A 110 -10.02 14.26 9.54
C GLN A 110 -11.10 14.55 10.58
N TYR A 111 -10.77 14.44 11.87
CA TYR A 111 -11.79 14.53 12.91
C TYR A 111 -11.94 15.96 13.44
N ASP A 112 -12.59 16.82 12.66
CA ASP A 112 -13.19 18.04 13.18
C ASP A 112 -14.72 17.90 13.15
N PRO A 113 -15.39 17.69 14.29
CA PRO A 113 -16.86 17.56 14.35
C PRO A 113 -17.60 18.85 13.92
N LYS A 114 -16.88 19.96 13.70
CA LYS A 114 -17.41 21.22 13.20
C LYS A 114 -17.20 21.38 11.69
N ARG A 115 -16.67 20.39 11.01
CA ARG A 115 -16.41 20.46 9.58
C ARG A 115 -17.70 20.54 8.79
N ASN A 116 -17.74 21.44 7.80
CA ASN A 116 -18.85 21.52 6.87
C ASN A 116 -19.00 20.17 6.10
N PRO A 117 -20.22 19.62 5.97
CA PRO A 117 -20.46 18.39 5.21
C PRO A 117 -19.86 18.40 3.80
N ASP A 118 -19.94 19.52 3.06
CA ASP A 118 -19.33 19.66 1.74
C ASP A 118 -17.81 19.47 1.77
N ASP A 119 -17.14 19.95 2.81
CA ASP A 119 -15.68 19.79 2.97
C ASP A 119 -15.31 18.33 3.27
N SER A 120 -16.17 17.60 3.99
CA SER A 120 -15.99 16.17 4.26
C SER A 120 -16.14 15.33 2.99
N ILE A 121 -17.15 15.63 2.17
CA ILE A 121 -17.38 14.98 0.86
C ILE A 121 -16.19 15.24 -0.08
N ILE A 122 -15.72 16.48 -0.17
CA ILE A 122 -14.54 16.83 -0.99
C ILE A 122 -13.31 16.04 -0.50
N ALA A 123 -13.09 15.98 0.80
CA ALA A 123 -11.98 15.25 1.39
C ALA A 123 -12.04 13.74 1.06
N GLY A 124 -13.19 13.09 1.28
CA GLY A 124 -13.41 11.69 0.95
C GLY A 124 -13.17 11.39 -0.53
N LEU A 125 -13.79 12.17 -1.43
CA LEU A 125 -13.61 11.99 -2.87
C LEU A 125 -12.17 12.24 -3.33
N VAL A 126 -11.44 13.16 -2.72
CA VAL A 126 -10.03 13.40 -3.04
C VAL A 126 -9.15 12.27 -2.50
N ALA A 127 -9.42 11.76 -1.28
CA ALA A 127 -8.73 10.60 -0.73
C ALA A 127 -8.86 9.40 -1.68
N ILE A 128 -10.10 9.04 -2.04
CA ILE A 128 -10.38 7.99 -3.03
C ILE A 128 -9.60 8.24 -4.34
N ASN A 129 -9.69 9.43 -4.90
CA ASN A 129 -9.06 9.74 -6.19
C ASN A 129 -7.53 9.58 -6.18
N VAL A 130 -6.85 9.95 -5.09
CA VAL A 130 -5.38 9.85 -5.02
C VAL A 130 -4.92 8.41 -4.78
N THR A 131 -5.65 7.63 -3.96
CA THR A 131 -5.35 6.22 -3.71
C THR A 131 -5.59 5.37 -4.96
N GLU A 132 -6.71 5.57 -5.66
CA GLU A 132 -7.02 4.89 -6.92
C GLU A 132 -5.98 5.17 -8.03
N LYS A 133 -5.51 6.42 -8.13
CA LYS A 133 -4.41 6.75 -9.06
C LYS A 133 -3.14 6.00 -8.73
N ARG A 134 -2.84 5.82 -7.46
CA ARG A 134 -1.69 5.03 -7.03
C ARG A 134 -1.90 3.55 -7.34
N GLY A 135 -3.08 3.01 -7.09
CA GLY A 135 -3.47 1.65 -7.47
C GLY A 135 -3.25 1.41 -8.97
N CYS A 136 -3.80 2.29 -9.81
CA CYS A 136 -3.59 2.23 -11.26
C CYS A 136 -2.11 2.27 -11.67
N GLU A 137 -1.28 3.12 -11.04
CA GLU A 137 0.16 3.19 -11.32
C GLU A 137 0.84 1.86 -10.99
N PHE A 138 0.51 1.27 -9.83
CA PHE A 138 1.08 0.00 -9.38
C PHE A 138 0.63 -1.17 -10.25
N PHE A 139 -0.66 -1.33 -10.50
CA PHE A 139 -1.17 -2.43 -11.33
C PHE A 139 -0.62 -2.36 -12.75
N SER A 140 -0.59 -1.17 -13.37
CA SER A 140 0.04 -0.98 -14.68
C SER A 140 1.52 -1.36 -14.70
N ALA A 141 2.27 -0.93 -13.69
CA ALA A 141 3.68 -1.24 -13.55
C ALA A 141 3.91 -2.73 -13.28
N HIS A 142 3.03 -3.37 -12.50
CA HIS A 142 3.10 -4.80 -12.18
C HIS A 142 2.83 -5.66 -13.41
N ILE A 143 1.78 -5.36 -14.18
CA ILE A 143 1.51 -6.01 -15.47
C ILE A 143 2.72 -5.91 -16.39
N HIS A 144 3.32 -4.71 -16.47
CA HIS A 144 4.52 -4.50 -17.28
C HIS A 144 5.70 -5.36 -16.83
N ALA A 145 5.98 -5.42 -15.53
CA ALA A 145 7.04 -6.25 -14.95
C ALA A 145 6.80 -7.75 -15.20
N LEU A 146 5.57 -8.23 -15.04
CA LEU A 146 5.20 -9.62 -15.27
C LEU A 146 5.30 -10.03 -16.74
N LYS A 147 5.05 -9.10 -17.68
CA LYS A 147 5.26 -9.36 -19.12
C LYS A 147 6.73 -9.57 -19.49
N GLN A 148 7.64 -9.02 -18.70
CA GLN A 148 9.08 -9.16 -18.88
C GLN A 148 9.70 -10.28 -18.03
N ALA A 149 8.98 -10.76 -17.01
CA ALA A 149 9.40 -11.86 -16.16
C ALA A 149 9.29 -13.22 -16.90
N PRO A 150 9.97 -14.29 -16.41
CA PRO A 150 9.74 -15.64 -16.89
C PRO A 150 8.24 -15.97 -16.89
N GLN A 151 7.73 -16.51 -18.01
CA GLN A 151 6.31 -16.83 -18.19
C GLN A 151 5.96 -18.17 -17.52
N THR A 152 6.21 -18.27 -16.22
CA THR A 152 5.78 -19.41 -15.40
C THR A 152 4.28 -19.42 -15.23
N ALA A 153 3.67 -20.56 -14.94
CA ALA A 153 2.24 -20.66 -14.66
C ALA A 153 1.81 -19.72 -13.52
N GLU A 154 2.66 -19.54 -12.50
CA GLU A 154 2.45 -18.61 -11.38
C GLU A 154 2.41 -17.15 -11.88
N ASN A 155 3.42 -16.70 -12.62
CA ASN A 155 3.49 -15.32 -13.11
C ASN A 155 2.37 -15.00 -14.12
N VAL A 156 1.98 -15.95 -14.95
CA VAL A 156 0.85 -15.81 -15.88
C VAL A 156 -0.45 -15.64 -15.09
N LYS A 157 -0.72 -16.50 -14.11
CA LYS A 157 -1.92 -16.44 -13.27
C LYS A 157 -2.01 -15.11 -12.49
N ILE A 158 -0.91 -14.65 -11.90
CA ILE A 158 -0.84 -13.37 -11.22
C ILE A 158 -1.16 -12.23 -12.19
N ARG A 159 -0.55 -12.22 -13.37
CA ARG A 159 -0.79 -11.20 -14.39
C ARG A 159 -2.25 -11.15 -14.80
N GLU A 160 -2.87 -12.29 -15.12
CA GLU A 160 -4.27 -12.37 -15.53
C GLU A 160 -5.21 -11.85 -14.46
N THR A 161 -4.93 -12.12 -13.17
CA THR A 161 -5.71 -11.58 -12.06
C THR A 161 -5.61 -10.06 -12.00
N ILE A 162 -4.41 -9.50 -12.11
CA ILE A 162 -4.20 -8.04 -12.08
C ILE A 162 -4.78 -7.37 -13.33
N GLU A 163 -4.64 -7.98 -14.52
CA GLU A 163 -5.23 -7.48 -15.76
C GLU A 163 -6.77 -7.46 -15.71
N LYS A 164 -7.39 -8.31 -14.89
CA LYS A 164 -8.84 -8.33 -14.65
C LYS A 164 -9.29 -7.19 -13.72
N ILE A 165 -8.49 -6.84 -12.70
CA ILE A 165 -8.76 -5.75 -11.75
C ILE A 165 -8.56 -4.37 -12.40
N PHE A 166 -7.46 -4.18 -13.10
CA PHE A 166 -6.97 -2.88 -13.58
C PHE A 166 -7.99 -2.01 -14.34
N PRO A 167 -8.87 -2.53 -15.23
CA PRO A 167 -9.88 -1.71 -15.89
C PRO A 167 -10.93 -1.10 -14.96
N GLU A 168 -11.27 -1.79 -13.86
CA GLU A 168 -12.21 -1.33 -12.84
C GLU A 168 -11.58 -0.19 -12.03
N GLU A 169 -10.32 -0.33 -11.62
CA GLU A 169 -9.52 0.74 -10.99
C GLU A 169 -9.48 2.03 -11.82
N ALA A 170 -9.21 1.89 -13.13
CA ALA A 170 -9.28 3.02 -14.03
C ALA A 170 -10.71 3.63 -14.11
N GLY A 171 -11.73 2.84 -13.85
CA GLY A 171 -13.12 3.28 -13.68
C GLY A 171 -13.29 4.15 -12.44
N HIS A 172 -12.71 3.71 -11.31
CA HIS A 172 -12.76 4.43 -10.03
C HIS A 172 -12.11 5.81 -10.14
N VAL A 173 -10.95 5.92 -10.78
CA VAL A 173 -10.32 7.21 -11.07
C VAL A 173 -11.23 8.11 -11.93
N ARG A 174 -11.92 7.55 -12.94
CA ARG A 174 -12.79 8.34 -13.82
C ARG A 174 -14.00 8.89 -13.11
N TRP A 175 -14.73 8.07 -12.33
CA TRP A 175 -15.93 8.53 -11.65
C TRP A 175 -15.62 9.54 -10.54
N SER A 176 -14.56 9.31 -9.74
CA SER A 176 -14.16 10.24 -8.70
C SER A 176 -13.68 11.58 -9.26
N ASN A 177 -12.92 11.59 -10.38
CA ASN A 177 -12.59 12.83 -11.09
C ASN A 177 -13.83 13.58 -11.59
N ARG A 178 -14.87 12.89 -12.11
CA ARG A 178 -16.11 13.49 -12.56
C ARG A 178 -16.82 14.23 -11.42
N TRP A 179 -16.96 13.60 -10.26
CA TRP A 179 -17.58 14.21 -9.09
C TRP A 179 -16.79 15.41 -8.59
N LEU A 180 -15.48 15.32 -8.48
CA LEU A 180 -14.62 16.44 -8.10
C LEU A 180 -14.74 17.61 -9.09
N ALA A 181 -14.87 17.34 -10.38
CA ALA A 181 -15.08 18.38 -11.39
C ALA A 181 -16.47 19.03 -11.26
N GLN A 182 -17.52 18.24 -11.01
CA GLN A 182 -18.87 18.76 -10.76
C GLN A 182 -18.91 19.69 -9.54
N ILE A 183 -18.29 19.26 -8.44
CA ILE A 183 -18.21 20.10 -7.23
C ILE A 183 -17.41 21.38 -7.50
N ALA A 184 -16.25 21.29 -8.14
CA ALA A 184 -15.42 22.45 -8.46
C ALA A 184 -16.12 23.47 -9.38
N ASN A 185 -17.09 23.02 -10.17
CA ASN A 185 -17.86 23.89 -11.06
C ASN A 185 -19.06 24.59 -10.39
N LYS A 186 -19.41 24.24 -9.13
CA LYS A 186 -20.50 24.89 -8.40
C LYS A 186 -20.20 26.38 -8.13
N SER A 187 -18.97 26.72 -7.74
CA SER A 187 -18.54 28.10 -7.51
C SER A 187 -16.99 28.23 -7.49
N PRO A 188 -16.45 29.45 -7.55
CA PRO A 188 -15.01 29.69 -7.35
C PRO A 188 -14.50 29.19 -5.99
N GLU A 189 -15.31 29.29 -4.94
CA GLU A 189 -14.99 28.81 -3.61
C GLU A 189 -14.84 27.26 -3.59
N HIS A 190 -15.80 26.53 -4.16
CA HIS A 190 -15.74 25.07 -4.28
C HIS A 190 -14.50 24.64 -5.07
N ARG A 191 -14.18 25.34 -6.15
CA ARG A 191 -12.96 25.08 -6.92
C ARG A 191 -11.70 25.21 -6.07
N GLN A 192 -11.62 26.29 -5.28
CA GLN A 192 -10.50 26.51 -4.38
C GLN A 192 -10.39 25.40 -3.32
N LYS A 193 -11.51 24.98 -2.71
CA LYS A 193 -11.56 23.88 -1.74
C LYS A 193 -11.07 22.57 -2.35
N VAL A 194 -11.56 22.20 -3.54
CA VAL A 194 -11.13 20.98 -4.25
C VAL A 194 -9.63 21.02 -4.57
N GLU A 195 -9.12 22.17 -5.03
CA GLU A 195 -7.69 22.30 -5.33
C GLU A 195 -6.82 22.23 -4.06
N GLN A 196 -7.25 22.84 -2.97
CA GLN A 196 -6.53 22.75 -1.68
C GLN A 196 -6.53 21.32 -1.15
N ALA A 197 -7.67 20.63 -1.17
CA ALA A 197 -7.77 19.24 -0.78
C ALA A 197 -6.86 18.36 -1.64
N LYS A 198 -6.87 18.51 -2.97
CA LYS A 198 -5.98 17.75 -3.86
C LYS A 198 -4.51 17.95 -3.52
N ARG A 199 -4.05 19.17 -3.26
CA ARG A 199 -2.66 19.43 -2.88
C ARG A 199 -2.28 18.74 -1.58
N LYS A 200 -3.18 18.82 -0.57
CA LYS A 200 -2.99 18.20 0.73
C LYS A 200 -2.92 16.68 0.63
N TYR A 201 -3.91 16.06 0.01
CA TYR A 201 -4.01 14.60 -0.06
C TYR A 201 -2.94 13.97 -0.96
N VAL A 202 -2.50 14.65 -2.01
CA VAL A 202 -1.36 14.21 -2.81
C VAL A 202 -0.06 14.21 -1.97
N ALA A 203 0.12 15.19 -1.08
CA ALA A 203 1.28 15.21 -0.20
C ALA A 203 1.22 14.08 0.85
N ILE A 204 0.05 13.81 1.43
CA ILE A 204 -0.19 12.70 2.36
C ILE A 204 0.05 11.37 1.65
N GLU A 205 -0.52 11.18 0.47
CA GLU A 205 -0.35 9.99 -0.34
C GLU A 205 1.13 9.72 -0.67
N GLN A 206 1.84 10.75 -1.08
CA GLN A 206 3.27 10.63 -1.36
C GLN A 206 4.07 10.22 -0.11
N ALA A 207 3.72 10.76 1.07
CA ALA A 207 4.35 10.37 2.33
C ALA A 207 4.04 8.92 2.72
N ALA A 208 2.79 8.47 2.50
CA ALA A 208 2.39 7.07 2.70
C ALA A 208 3.13 6.12 1.73
N TYR A 209 3.24 6.50 0.47
CA TYR A 209 3.98 5.75 -0.54
C TYR A 209 5.46 5.55 -0.17
N GLU A 210 6.11 6.61 0.31
CA GLU A 210 7.51 6.56 0.70
C GLU A 210 7.79 5.64 1.89
N SER A 211 6.78 5.41 2.75
CA SER A 211 6.91 4.49 3.89
C SER A 211 6.82 3.01 3.47
N GLY A 212 6.26 2.72 2.30
CA GLY A 212 6.09 1.35 1.77
C GLY A 212 7.37 0.65 1.33
N GLY A 213 8.52 1.35 1.31
CA GLY A 213 9.84 0.76 1.02
C GLY A 213 10.32 -0.24 2.07
N ASP A 214 9.63 -0.35 3.19
CA ASP A 214 9.90 -1.29 4.29
C ASP A 214 9.73 -2.77 3.90
N ILE A 215 8.94 -3.11 2.85
CA ILE A 215 8.75 -4.50 2.39
C ILE A 215 10.09 -5.18 2.09
N MET A 216 10.92 -4.52 1.29
CA MET A 216 12.19 -5.09 0.86
C MET A 216 13.13 -5.26 2.04
N LEU A 217 13.16 -4.27 2.93
CA LEU A 217 13.95 -4.32 4.15
C LEU A 217 13.49 -5.44 5.10
N GLY A 218 12.20 -5.55 5.30
CA GLY A 218 11.65 -6.55 6.19
C GLY A 218 11.82 -7.98 5.69
N ALA A 219 11.72 -8.23 4.39
CA ALA A 219 11.98 -9.56 3.81
C ALA A 219 13.44 -9.98 3.99
N GLU A 220 14.38 -9.04 3.78
CA GLU A 220 15.80 -9.31 4.01
C GLU A 220 16.09 -9.65 5.48
N LEU A 221 15.59 -8.83 6.41
CA LEU A 221 15.78 -9.04 7.84
C LEU A 221 15.22 -10.39 8.29
N ARG A 222 14.03 -10.77 7.85
CA ARG A 222 13.44 -12.06 8.17
C ARG A 222 14.30 -13.22 7.67
N ARG A 223 14.83 -13.13 6.44
CA ARG A 223 15.71 -14.16 5.88
C ARG A 223 17.00 -14.29 6.68
N VAL A 224 17.62 -13.15 7.02
CA VAL A 224 18.85 -13.15 7.84
C VAL A 224 18.58 -13.69 9.25
N THR A 225 17.50 -13.23 9.91
CA THR A 225 17.12 -13.76 11.23
C THR A 225 16.90 -15.28 11.19
N ARG A 226 16.16 -15.78 10.19
CA ARG A 226 15.96 -17.23 10.02
C ARG A 226 17.27 -18.00 9.82
N LEU A 227 18.22 -17.42 9.08
CA LEU A 227 19.55 -18.06 8.93
C LEU A 227 20.30 -18.13 10.26
N VAL A 228 20.25 -17.06 11.06
CA VAL A 228 20.86 -17.03 12.39
C VAL A 228 20.18 -18.02 13.33
N ASP A 229 18.86 -18.11 13.30
CA ASP A 229 18.11 -19.07 14.12
C ASP A 229 18.49 -20.51 13.76
N ILE A 230 18.59 -20.85 12.47
CA ILE A 230 19.05 -22.16 12.02
C ILE A 230 20.50 -22.40 12.45
N ALA A 231 21.39 -21.43 12.25
CA ALA A 231 22.78 -21.53 12.67
C ALA A 231 22.90 -21.81 14.18
N ASN A 232 22.04 -21.19 15.00
CA ASN A 232 22.05 -21.41 16.44
C ASN A 232 21.66 -22.83 16.87
N THR A 233 21.01 -23.61 16.01
CA THR A 233 20.73 -25.04 16.26
C THR A 233 21.88 -25.94 15.88
N MET A 234 22.93 -25.43 15.22
CA MET A 234 24.10 -26.20 14.77
C MET A 234 25.25 -26.13 15.77
N PRO A 235 26.19 -27.07 15.70
CA PRO A 235 27.46 -27.01 16.43
C PRO A 235 28.20 -25.71 16.14
N MET A 236 28.84 -25.12 17.16
CA MET A 236 29.43 -23.79 17.08
C MET A 236 30.48 -23.65 15.94
N TRP A 237 31.21 -24.71 15.62
CA TRP A 237 32.23 -24.72 14.57
C TRP A 237 31.66 -24.79 13.13
N GLU A 238 30.39 -25.21 12.96
CA GLU A 238 29.73 -25.26 11.64
C GLU A 238 29.02 -23.94 11.29
N ARG A 239 28.66 -23.14 12.30
CA ARG A 239 27.90 -21.88 12.13
C ARG A 239 28.56 -20.91 11.17
N PRO A 240 29.89 -20.60 11.27
CA PRO A 240 30.52 -19.62 10.39
C PRO A 240 30.46 -20.04 8.92
N GLN A 241 30.72 -21.32 8.62
CA GLN A 241 30.66 -21.81 7.26
C GLN A 241 29.23 -21.73 6.71
N TYR A 242 28.25 -22.20 7.47
CA TYR A 242 26.83 -22.13 7.09
C TYR A 242 26.39 -20.71 6.79
N LEU A 243 26.72 -19.75 7.65
CA LEU A 243 26.35 -18.34 7.46
C LEU A 243 27.05 -17.74 6.24
N MET A 244 28.33 -17.99 6.04
CA MET A 244 29.08 -17.50 4.86
C MET A 244 28.49 -18.01 3.55
N GLU A 245 28.05 -19.25 3.48
CA GLU A 245 27.48 -19.85 2.28
C GLU A 245 26.05 -19.33 2.00
N ARG A 246 25.26 -19.06 3.03
CA ARG A 246 23.82 -18.73 2.90
C ARG A 246 23.49 -17.25 2.96
N LEU A 247 24.30 -16.44 3.64
CA LEU A 247 24.06 -15.00 3.80
C LEU A 247 23.92 -14.25 2.46
N PRO A 248 24.76 -14.50 1.43
CA PRO A 248 24.60 -13.82 0.14
C PRO A 248 23.25 -14.07 -0.52
N MET A 249 22.62 -15.23 -0.27
CA MET A 249 21.32 -15.59 -0.83
C MET A 249 20.16 -14.97 -0.05
N ALA A 250 20.38 -14.58 1.21
CA ALA A 250 19.38 -13.93 2.05
C ALA A 250 19.34 -12.42 1.85
N LEU A 251 20.43 -11.84 1.38
CA LEU A 251 20.52 -10.40 1.16
C LEU A 251 19.78 -9.97 -0.13
N LEU A 252 19.29 -8.76 -0.12
CA LEU A 252 18.75 -8.13 -1.34
C LEU A 252 19.86 -7.91 -2.36
N ALA A 253 19.48 -7.83 -3.64
CA ALA A 253 20.40 -7.45 -4.70
C ALA A 253 21.07 -6.09 -4.40
N PRO A 254 22.33 -5.87 -4.83
CA PRO A 254 23.11 -4.67 -4.48
C PRO A 254 22.44 -3.35 -4.82
N ASP A 255 21.69 -3.30 -5.92
CA ASP A 255 20.89 -2.13 -6.34
C ASP A 255 19.75 -1.80 -5.35
N LEU A 256 19.13 -2.84 -4.76
CA LEU A 256 18.11 -2.68 -3.73
C LEU A 256 18.68 -2.27 -2.37
N GLN A 257 19.93 -2.59 -2.08
CA GLN A 257 20.61 -2.15 -0.85
C GLN A 257 20.70 -0.62 -0.77
N LYS A 258 21.02 0.04 -1.88
CA LYS A 258 21.04 1.49 -1.94
C LYS A 258 19.65 2.08 -1.68
N THR A 259 18.64 1.54 -2.34
CA THR A 259 17.25 1.98 -2.15
C THR A 259 16.81 1.85 -0.69
N ARG A 260 17.18 0.74 -0.03
CA ARG A 260 16.91 0.52 1.40
C ARG A 260 17.48 1.65 2.27
N VAL A 261 18.74 2.02 2.04
CA VAL A 261 19.40 3.09 2.81
C VAL A 261 18.70 4.42 2.55
N ASP A 262 18.40 4.74 1.30
CA ASP A 262 17.72 5.99 0.92
C ASP A 262 16.31 6.09 1.53
N VAL A 263 15.56 4.97 1.63
CA VAL A 263 14.25 4.92 2.28
C VAL A 263 14.37 5.12 3.78
N ALA A 264 15.31 4.43 4.43
CA ALA A 264 15.53 4.56 5.87
C ALA A 264 15.95 5.99 6.24
N GLN A 265 16.84 6.60 5.46
CA GLN A 265 17.28 7.97 5.69
C GLN A 265 16.16 9.00 5.52
N ARG A 266 15.28 8.81 4.53
CA ARG A 266 14.11 9.68 4.34
C ARG A 266 13.09 9.53 5.47
N ALA A 267 12.83 8.31 5.92
CA ALA A 267 11.95 8.06 7.05
C ALA A 267 12.48 8.70 8.33
N TRP A 268 13.78 8.57 8.58
CA TRP A 268 14.46 9.24 9.70
C TRP A 268 14.33 10.75 9.62
N ASN A 269 14.64 11.34 8.47
CA ASN A 269 14.60 12.80 8.29
C ASN A 269 13.19 13.38 8.42
N ARG A 270 12.15 12.58 8.13
CA ARG A 270 10.75 13.01 8.23
C ARG A 270 10.24 12.98 9.66
N ASP A 271 10.45 11.89 10.37
CA ASP A 271 9.99 11.69 11.74
C ASP A 271 10.92 10.68 12.46
N PRO A 272 11.99 11.15 13.12
CA PRO A 272 12.94 10.29 13.82
C PRO A 272 12.28 9.44 14.92
N GLN A 273 11.27 9.98 15.59
CA GLN A 273 10.57 9.26 16.65
C GLN A 273 9.76 8.10 16.08
N ALA A 274 8.95 8.35 15.04
CA ALA A 274 8.19 7.30 14.36
C ALA A 274 9.13 6.27 13.71
N PHE A 275 10.31 6.69 13.21
CA PHE A 275 11.33 5.77 12.69
C PHE A 275 11.80 4.81 13.79
N VAL A 276 12.19 5.33 14.95
CA VAL A 276 12.66 4.51 16.07
C VAL A 276 11.55 3.58 16.59
N GLU A 277 10.35 4.10 16.81
CA GLU A 277 9.24 3.34 17.38
C GLU A 277 8.72 2.23 16.46
N LYS A 278 8.80 2.39 15.16
CA LYS A 278 8.24 1.45 14.18
C LYS A 278 9.28 0.60 13.46
N LEU A 279 10.38 1.21 13.03
CA LEU A 279 11.38 0.51 12.23
C LEU A 279 12.41 -0.24 13.09
N VAL A 280 12.80 0.28 14.24
CA VAL A 280 13.77 -0.41 15.12
C VAL A 280 13.24 -1.76 15.61
N PRO A 281 12.00 -1.91 16.08
CA PRO A 281 11.44 -3.23 16.39
C PRO A 281 11.46 -4.19 15.19
N MET A 282 11.20 -3.71 13.97
CA MET A 282 11.29 -4.53 12.76
C MET A 282 12.74 -4.98 12.49
N PHE A 283 13.72 -4.12 12.74
CA PHE A 283 15.14 -4.47 12.63
C PHE A 283 15.57 -5.50 13.68
N LEU A 284 15.12 -5.36 14.91
CA LEU A 284 15.54 -6.21 16.02
C LEU A 284 14.84 -7.57 16.03
N ASN A 285 13.59 -7.62 15.64
CA ASN A 285 12.72 -8.78 15.82
C ASN A 285 12.26 -9.42 14.49
N GLY A 286 12.60 -8.83 13.36
CA GLY A 286 12.11 -9.23 12.04
C GLY A 286 10.61 -8.90 11.83
N LEU A 287 10.07 -9.27 10.67
CA LEU A 287 8.67 -8.99 10.32
C LEU A 287 7.63 -9.80 11.10
N ASN A 288 8.04 -10.82 11.85
CA ASN A 288 7.13 -11.68 12.62
C ASN A 288 6.62 -11.05 13.92
N THR A 289 7.09 -9.87 14.28
CA THR A 289 6.80 -9.20 15.55
C THR A 289 5.82 -8.04 15.47
N ILE A 290 5.07 -7.89 14.40
CA ILE A 290 3.82 -7.14 14.54
C ILE A 290 2.91 -8.03 15.36
N GLU A 291 2.96 -7.81 16.66
CA GLU A 291 2.25 -8.53 17.68
C GLU A 291 0.79 -8.75 17.31
N LYS A 292 0.36 -10.00 17.45
CA LYS A 292 -1.04 -10.30 17.69
C LYS A 292 -1.46 -9.42 18.86
N LYS A 293 -2.23 -8.37 18.63
CA LYS A 293 -2.96 -7.68 19.71
C LYS A 293 -3.59 -8.79 20.54
N PRO A 294 -3.38 -8.84 21.86
CA PRO A 294 -4.03 -9.84 22.67
C PRO A 294 -5.53 -9.73 22.43
N ALA A 295 -6.14 -10.86 22.09
CA ALA A 295 -7.58 -10.92 21.88
C ALA A 295 -8.22 -10.32 23.12
N THR A 296 -8.92 -9.20 22.96
CA THR A 296 -9.71 -8.62 24.03
C THR A 296 -10.71 -9.69 24.44
N LYS A 297 -10.55 -10.21 25.67
CA LYS A 297 -11.53 -11.15 26.23
C LYS A 297 -12.90 -10.51 26.08
N PRO A 298 -13.91 -11.23 25.58
CA PRO A 298 -15.26 -10.72 25.59
C PRO A 298 -15.60 -10.37 27.03
N LYS A 299 -16.06 -9.15 27.28
CA LYS A 299 -16.63 -8.77 28.57
C LYS A 299 -17.83 -9.68 28.80
N ALA A 300 -17.77 -10.42 29.91
CA ALA A 300 -18.87 -11.24 30.43
C ALA A 300 -20.07 -10.37 30.79
#